data_258651253fc46acaf184fac36f39b161
#
_entry.id   258651253fc46acaf184fac36f39b161
#
_cell.length_a   1.000
_cell.length_b   1.000
_cell.length_c   1.000
_cell.angle_alpha   90.00
_cell.angle_beta   90.00
_cell.angle_gamma   90.00
#
_symmetry.space_group_name_H-M   'P 1'
#
loop_
_entity.id
_entity.type
_entity.pdbx_description
1 polymer ?
#
loop_
_entity_poly.entity_id
_entity_poly.type
_entity_poly.pdbx_seq_one_letter_code
_entity_poly.pdbx_strand_id
1 'polypeptide(L)'
;MMKLFLSFTLLLTLGFIASAQNSSVKLEGQVVCCADCWAKADRNRVEYGTAEDLLRAQSCVEGGDPTLLAVREGEKFTLYQLEQGQFRLPGKNWLEFVGKRVAVTGTVRQSKKASIIRVDAVEVLALSLAERAATNILGQEVDLTLKDLFGATASLSQYKGRIVILNFWATYCVPCRKEMPDLAAIQNEYAALGVQVIGASADEAGDRAKVLQFIKETKINFPVWLGATTADMMRFGLGAALPGTVIIGRDGHIIKIISGIINQADLKKQIDQMLASAEATAKREQVAQAKERPAKASAVPS
;
A
#
# COMPACT_ATOMS: atom_id res chain seq x y z
N MET A 1 96.55 -16.04 -0.02
CA MET A 1 95.73 -15.12 -0.79
C MET A 1 94.32 -15.76 -0.92
N MET A 2 93.42 -15.35 -0.06
CA MET A 2 92.07 -15.94 0.04
C MET A 2 91.07 -14.91 -0.46
N LYS A 3 90.42 -15.17 -1.58
CA LYS A 3 89.38 -14.26 -2.15
C LYS A 3 88.05 -14.54 -1.53
N LEU A 4 87.52 -13.55 -0.81
CA LEU A 4 86.17 -13.56 -0.25
C LEU A 4 85.18 -13.20 -1.36
N PHE A 5 84.25 -14.14 -1.68
CA PHE A 5 83.11 -13.85 -2.52
C PHE A 5 81.92 -13.43 -1.63
N LEU A 6 81.53 -12.13 -1.74
CA LEU A 6 80.32 -11.62 -1.14
C LEU A 6 79.15 -11.95 -2.06
N SER A 7 78.29 -12.88 -1.66
CA SER A 7 77.05 -13.15 -2.33
C SER A 7 75.96 -12.20 -1.86
N PHE A 8 75.49 -11.36 -2.76
CA PHE A 8 74.42 -10.37 -2.51
C PHE A 8 73.09 -11.01 -2.83
N THR A 9 72.38 -11.51 -1.83
CA THR A 9 71.03 -12.05 -1.97
C THR A 9 69.99 -10.90 -1.99
N LEU A 10 69.44 -10.64 -3.15
CA LEU A 10 68.36 -9.68 -3.39
C LEU A 10 67.04 -10.32 -2.91
N LEU A 11 66.55 -9.94 -1.72
CA LEU A 11 65.21 -10.31 -1.30
C LEU A 11 64.17 -9.50 -2.08
N LEU A 12 63.52 -10.13 -3.04
CA LEU A 12 62.28 -9.60 -3.67
C LEU A 12 61.13 -9.77 -2.68
N THR A 13 60.75 -8.70 -1.98
CA THR A 13 59.50 -8.63 -1.25
C THR A 13 58.32 -8.48 -2.25
N LEU A 14 57.68 -9.59 -2.59
CA LEU A 14 56.39 -9.52 -3.25
C LEU A 14 55.38 -8.88 -2.28
N GLY A 15 55.10 -7.63 -2.48
CA GLY A 15 53.97 -6.95 -1.87
C GLY A 15 52.67 -7.60 -2.31
N PHE A 16 52.06 -8.39 -1.46
CA PHE A 16 50.66 -8.81 -1.63
C PHE A 16 49.79 -7.56 -1.59
N ILE A 17 49.42 -7.04 -2.75
CA ILE A 17 48.30 -6.10 -2.85
C ILE A 17 47.05 -6.95 -2.56
N ALA A 18 46.58 -6.94 -1.32
CA ALA A 18 45.28 -7.46 -0.96
C ALA A 18 44.23 -6.61 -1.71
N SER A 19 43.83 -7.05 -2.89
CA SER A 19 42.60 -6.59 -3.53
C SER A 19 41.48 -6.88 -2.54
N ALA A 20 40.93 -5.82 -1.92
CA ALA A 20 39.68 -5.90 -1.21
C ALA A 20 38.61 -6.33 -2.24
N GLN A 21 38.42 -7.63 -2.39
CA GLN A 21 37.32 -8.16 -3.19
C GLN A 21 36.04 -7.67 -2.52
N ASN A 22 35.34 -6.73 -3.18
CA ASN A 22 33.96 -6.37 -2.86
C ASN A 22 33.08 -7.61 -3.10
N SER A 23 33.09 -8.53 -2.14
CA SER A 23 32.24 -9.71 -2.21
C SER A 23 30.78 -9.27 -2.04
N SER A 24 29.94 -9.66 -3.01
CA SER A 24 28.50 -9.49 -2.89
C SER A 24 27.98 -10.35 -1.74
N VAL A 25 27.16 -9.76 -0.87
CA VAL A 25 26.50 -10.44 0.26
C VAL A 25 25.00 -10.48 0.04
N LYS A 26 24.34 -11.50 0.61
CA LYS A 26 22.88 -11.54 0.72
C LYS A 26 22.52 -11.33 2.20
N LEU A 27 21.77 -10.27 2.51
CA LEU A 27 21.30 -9.95 3.86
C LEU A 27 19.78 -10.02 3.89
N GLU A 28 19.24 -10.65 4.94
CA GLU A 28 17.81 -10.70 5.18
C GLU A 28 17.46 -9.78 6.34
N GLY A 29 16.43 -8.94 6.15
CA GLY A 29 16.05 -7.99 7.18
C GLY A 29 14.72 -7.32 6.88
N GLN A 30 14.37 -6.36 7.73
CA GLN A 30 13.19 -5.54 7.56
C GLN A 30 13.57 -4.14 7.10
N VAL A 31 12.91 -3.63 6.07
CA VAL A 31 13.13 -2.26 5.60
C VAL A 31 12.43 -1.27 6.53
N VAL A 32 13.16 -0.27 7.00
CA VAL A 32 12.69 0.75 7.95
C VAL A 32 13.00 2.14 7.43
N CYS A 33 12.14 3.12 7.75
CA CYS A 33 12.27 4.46 7.19
C CYS A 33 13.51 5.22 7.69
N CYS A 34 13.86 5.07 8.96
CA CYS A 34 15.00 5.73 9.59
C CYS A 34 15.34 5.10 10.96
N ALA A 35 16.51 5.44 11.51
CA ALA A 35 16.96 4.92 12.79
C ALA A 35 16.06 5.33 13.96
N ASP A 36 15.59 6.58 13.98
CA ASP A 36 14.73 7.10 15.03
C ASP A 36 13.37 6.41 15.08
N CYS A 37 12.80 6.11 13.92
CA CYS A 37 11.56 5.34 13.83
C CYS A 37 11.75 3.89 14.32
N TRP A 38 12.90 3.29 14.02
CA TRP A 38 13.24 1.96 14.51
C TRP A 38 13.36 1.93 16.02
N ALA A 39 14.03 2.93 16.60
CA ALA A 39 14.32 3.01 18.04
C ALA A 39 13.10 3.31 18.94
N LYS A 40 11.93 3.65 18.36
CA LYS A 40 10.73 4.01 19.15
C LYS A 40 10.11 2.87 19.93
N ALA A 41 10.44 1.62 19.61
CA ALA A 41 9.91 0.44 20.30
C ALA A 41 10.97 -0.64 20.45
N ASP A 42 10.77 -1.53 21.43
CA ASP A 42 11.55 -2.76 21.53
C ASP A 42 11.22 -3.70 20.37
N ARG A 43 12.08 -3.71 19.37
CA ARG A 43 11.88 -4.48 18.12
C ARG A 43 12.06 -5.99 18.27
N ASN A 44 12.44 -6.47 19.43
CA ASN A 44 12.34 -7.88 19.77
C ASN A 44 10.92 -8.30 20.16
N ARG A 45 10.10 -7.34 20.57
CA ARG A 45 8.70 -7.56 21.01
C ARG A 45 7.67 -6.99 20.06
N VAL A 46 7.98 -5.88 19.40
CA VAL A 46 7.06 -5.15 18.53
C VAL A 46 7.59 -5.13 17.11
N GLU A 47 6.92 -5.83 16.21
CA GLU A 47 7.26 -5.84 14.78
C GLU A 47 7.07 -4.44 14.18
N TYR A 48 7.97 -4.02 13.30
CA TYR A 48 7.87 -2.79 12.53
C TYR A 48 6.92 -2.98 11.33
N GLY A 49 6.32 -1.89 10.84
CA GLY A 49 5.46 -1.93 9.65
C GLY A 49 3.96 -1.93 9.97
N THR A 50 3.60 -1.45 11.16
CA THR A 50 2.22 -1.08 11.50
C THR A 50 1.75 0.08 10.62
N ALA A 51 0.45 0.33 10.57
CA ALA A 51 -0.11 1.48 9.85
C ALA A 51 0.50 2.81 10.34
N GLU A 52 0.77 2.95 11.65
CA GLU A 52 1.42 4.13 12.22
C GLU A 52 2.88 4.27 11.80
N ASP A 53 3.64 3.16 11.77
CA ASP A 53 5.02 3.16 11.25
C ASP A 53 5.05 3.61 9.79
N LEU A 54 4.13 3.11 8.94
CA LEU A 54 4.07 3.45 7.52
C LEU A 54 3.65 4.90 7.27
N LEU A 55 2.74 5.45 8.09
CA LEU A 55 2.37 6.85 8.02
C LEU A 55 3.57 7.78 8.26
N ARG A 56 4.38 7.47 9.28
CA ARG A 56 5.61 8.23 9.58
C ARG A 56 6.67 8.03 8.51
N ALA A 57 6.74 6.84 7.93
CA ALA A 57 7.72 6.49 6.91
C ALA A 57 7.67 7.41 5.70
N GLN A 58 6.49 7.81 5.27
CA GLN A 58 6.33 8.73 4.14
C GLN A 58 7.06 10.05 4.41
N SER A 59 6.81 10.67 5.56
CA SER A 59 7.46 11.95 5.92
C SER A 59 8.98 11.83 6.05
N CYS A 60 9.48 10.73 6.63
CA CYS A 60 10.92 10.48 6.78
C CYS A 60 11.60 10.32 5.41
N VAL A 61 11.05 9.44 4.55
CA VAL A 61 11.66 9.12 3.25
C VAL A 61 11.58 10.29 2.29
N GLU A 62 10.45 11.02 2.27
CA GLU A 62 10.29 12.24 1.45
C GLU A 62 11.13 13.41 2.01
N GLY A 63 11.38 13.44 3.32
CA GLY A 63 12.27 14.40 3.99
C GLY A 63 13.75 14.14 3.74
N GLY A 64 14.10 13.01 3.12
CA GLY A 64 15.48 12.67 2.76
C GLY A 64 16.22 11.86 3.83
N ASP A 65 15.51 11.35 4.85
CA ASP A 65 16.11 10.45 5.82
C ASP A 65 16.58 9.14 5.14
N PRO A 66 17.74 8.59 5.54
CA PRO A 66 18.23 7.36 4.95
C PRO A 66 17.35 6.18 5.33
N THR A 67 16.81 5.48 4.33
CA THR A 67 16.12 4.21 4.53
C THR A 67 17.11 3.12 4.91
N LEU A 68 16.76 2.27 5.86
CA LEU A 68 17.64 1.28 6.44
C LEU A 68 17.08 -0.14 6.26
N LEU A 69 17.99 -1.11 6.25
CA LEU A 69 17.69 -2.53 6.41
C LEU A 69 18.09 -2.94 7.84
N ALA A 70 17.13 -3.33 8.64
CA ALA A 70 17.36 -3.89 9.98
C ALA A 70 17.57 -5.40 9.87
N VAL A 71 18.82 -5.83 10.01
CA VAL A 71 19.23 -7.24 9.95
C VAL A 71 19.38 -7.77 11.37
N ARG A 72 18.74 -8.91 11.64
CA ARG A 72 18.81 -9.54 12.95
C ARG A 72 20.08 -10.38 13.07
N GLU A 73 20.89 -10.12 14.08
CA GLU A 73 22.10 -10.86 14.41
C GLU A 73 21.99 -11.36 15.87
N GLY A 74 21.41 -12.56 16.02
CA GLY A 74 21.07 -13.09 17.34
C GLY A 74 19.97 -12.28 18.02
N GLU A 75 20.27 -11.67 19.17
CA GLU A 75 19.32 -10.81 19.91
C GLU A 75 19.42 -9.32 19.53
N LYS A 76 20.36 -8.96 18.69
CA LYS A 76 20.60 -7.57 18.27
C LYS A 76 20.20 -7.36 16.81
N PHE A 77 20.04 -6.09 16.47
CA PHE A 77 19.83 -5.67 15.08
C PHE A 77 20.98 -4.77 14.64
N THR A 78 21.49 -5.07 13.44
CA THR A 78 22.42 -4.20 12.72
C THR A 78 21.67 -3.46 11.65
N LEU A 79 21.79 -2.13 11.63
CA LEU A 79 21.13 -1.25 10.66
C LEU A 79 22.08 -0.93 9.51
N TYR A 80 21.68 -1.29 8.31
CA TYR A 80 22.40 -0.99 7.07
C TYR A 80 21.66 0.10 6.29
N GLN A 81 22.32 1.20 5.99
CA GLN A 81 21.75 2.20 5.08
C GLN A 81 21.65 1.61 3.67
N LEU A 82 20.47 1.73 3.06
CA LEU A 82 20.22 1.28 1.69
C LEU A 82 20.68 2.35 0.70
N GLU A 83 21.64 2.01 -0.14
CA GLU A 83 22.01 2.82 -1.31
C GLU A 83 21.64 2.09 -2.60
N GLN A 84 21.21 2.82 -3.61
CA GLN A 84 20.90 2.25 -4.91
C GLN A 84 22.18 1.80 -5.62
N GLY A 85 22.23 0.51 -6.00
CA GLY A 85 23.25 -0.09 -6.86
C GLY A 85 22.68 -0.36 -8.25
N GLN A 86 22.71 -1.64 -8.67
CA GLN A 86 22.13 -2.07 -9.94
C GLN A 86 20.60 -2.25 -9.86
N PHE A 87 20.05 -2.42 -8.66
CA PHE A 87 18.62 -2.55 -8.46
C PHE A 87 17.88 -1.27 -8.86
N ARG A 88 16.88 -1.43 -9.73
CA ARG A 88 16.01 -0.32 -10.12
C ARG A 88 14.80 -0.27 -9.19
N LEU A 89 14.70 0.82 -8.43
CA LEU A 89 13.54 1.07 -7.58
C LEU A 89 12.28 1.21 -8.45
N PRO A 90 11.14 0.61 -8.06
CA PRO A 90 9.85 0.80 -8.75
C PRO A 90 9.39 2.26 -8.75
N GLY A 91 9.78 3.02 -7.71
CA GLY A 91 9.50 4.44 -7.54
C GLY A 91 10.76 5.30 -7.42
N LYS A 92 10.61 6.48 -6.84
CA LYS A 92 11.73 7.43 -6.64
C LYS A 92 12.60 7.09 -5.43
N ASN A 93 12.10 6.28 -4.50
CA ASN A 93 12.73 5.99 -3.21
C ASN A 93 12.32 4.60 -2.71
N TRP A 94 12.78 4.24 -1.51
CA TRP A 94 12.55 2.94 -0.88
C TRP A 94 11.19 2.79 -0.19
N LEU A 95 10.28 3.76 -0.29
CA LEU A 95 9.02 3.80 0.47
C LEU A 95 8.17 2.54 0.26
N GLU A 96 8.13 1.99 -0.96
CA GLU A 96 7.38 0.77 -1.30
C GLU A 96 7.84 -0.46 -0.50
N PHE A 97 9.09 -0.48 -0.06
CA PHE A 97 9.65 -1.60 0.70
C PHE A 97 9.55 -1.43 2.22
N VAL A 98 9.24 -0.22 2.70
CA VAL A 98 9.18 0.05 4.14
C VAL A 98 8.15 -0.84 4.82
N GLY A 99 8.55 -1.45 5.93
CA GLY A 99 7.76 -2.42 6.69
C GLY A 99 7.83 -3.86 6.16
N LYS A 100 8.34 -4.09 4.95
CA LYS A 100 8.48 -5.43 4.37
C LYS A 100 9.74 -6.12 4.87
N ARG A 101 9.68 -7.45 4.96
CA ARG A 101 10.88 -8.28 5.09
C ARG A 101 11.41 -8.60 3.72
N VAL A 102 12.69 -8.36 3.52
CA VAL A 102 13.36 -8.53 2.22
C VAL A 102 14.68 -9.28 2.37
N ALA A 103 15.10 -9.94 1.30
CA ALA A 103 16.48 -10.34 1.09
C ALA A 103 17.12 -9.35 0.12
N VAL A 104 18.18 -8.69 0.54
CA VAL A 104 18.93 -7.72 -0.24
C VAL A 104 20.27 -8.34 -0.63
N THR A 105 20.57 -8.33 -1.92
CA THR A 105 21.89 -8.71 -2.45
C THR A 105 22.64 -7.45 -2.86
N GLY A 106 23.91 -7.34 -2.47
CA GLY A 106 24.71 -6.17 -2.77
C GLY A 106 26.07 -6.17 -2.10
N THR A 107 26.77 -5.04 -2.17
CA THR A 107 28.09 -4.87 -1.56
C THR A 107 28.00 -4.02 -0.30
N VAL A 108 28.57 -4.52 0.80
CA VAL A 108 28.60 -3.81 2.08
C VAL A 108 29.89 -3.00 2.18
N ARG A 109 29.74 -1.75 2.59
CA ARG A 109 30.87 -0.89 2.98
C ARG A 109 30.65 -0.30 4.36
N GLN A 110 31.71 -0.19 5.11
CA GLN A 110 31.69 0.48 6.41
C GLN A 110 32.11 1.94 6.23
N SER A 111 31.36 2.83 6.85
CA SER A 111 31.69 4.23 6.99
C SER A 111 31.91 4.55 8.48
N LYS A 112 32.56 5.67 8.81
CA LYS A 112 32.72 6.10 10.21
C LYS A 112 31.37 6.30 10.94
N LYS A 113 30.27 6.46 10.21
CA LYS A 113 28.95 6.80 10.76
C LYS A 113 27.90 5.70 10.56
N ALA A 114 28.07 4.80 9.58
CA ALA A 114 27.05 3.81 9.23
C ALA A 114 27.63 2.61 8.46
N SER A 115 27.00 1.46 8.61
CA SER A 115 27.11 0.34 7.69
C SER A 115 26.21 0.61 6.50
N ILE A 116 26.71 0.51 5.28
CA ILE A 116 25.99 0.86 4.05
C ILE A 116 25.98 -0.37 3.16
N ILE A 117 24.81 -0.72 2.60
CA ILE A 117 24.69 -1.73 1.56
C ILE A 117 24.27 -1.09 0.24
N ARG A 118 25.09 -1.24 -0.78
CA ARG A 118 24.75 -0.86 -2.15
C ARG A 118 24.00 -2.01 -2.80
N VAL A 119 22.72 -1.77 -3.10
CA VAL A 119 21.75 -2.80 -3.43
C VAL A 119 21.74 -3.13 -4.92
N ASP A 120 22.00 -4.38 -5.26
CA ASP A 120 21.98 -4.89 -6.63
C ASP A 120 20.73 -5.71 -6.95
N ALA A 121 20.11 -6.34 -5.93
CA ALA A 121 18.84 -7.05 -6.06
C ALA A 121 18.06 -7.03 -4.73
N VAL A 122 16.72 -7.07 -4.84
CA VAL A 122 15.79 -7.18 -3.71
C VAL A 122 14.76 -8.27 -4.00
N GLU A 123 14.55 -9.14 -3.04
CA GLU A 123 13.51 -10.16 -3.02
C GLU A 123 12.60 -9.90 -1.81
N VAL A 124 11.30 -9.75 -2.01
CA VAL A 124 10.34 -9.56 -0.92
C VAL A 124 10.02 -10.93 -0.32
N LEU A 125 10.36 -11.12 0.96
CA LEU A 125 10.13 -12.36 1.71
C LEU A 125 8.78 -12.37 2.43
N ALA A 126 8.36 -11.21 2.94
CA ALA A 126 7.06 -11.04 3.59
C ALA A 126 6.56 -9.60 3.48
N LEU A 127 5.25 -9.46 3.34
CA LEU A 127 4.55 -8.17 3.36
C LEU A 127 4.66 -7.51 4.73
N SER A 128 4.46 -6.18 4.78
CA SER A 128 4.34 -5.44 6.03
C SER A 128 3.13 -5.90 6.85
N LEU A 129 3.10 -5.58 8.14
CA LEU A 129 1.94 -5.86 9.00
C LEU A 129 0.65 -5.23 8.45
N ALA A 130 0.76 -3.98 7.96
CA ALA A 130 -0.38 -3.28 7.38
C ALA A 130 -0.89 -3.98 6.10
N GLU A 131 0.00 -4.40 5.20
CA GLU A 131 -0.39 -5.14 3.99
C GLU A 131 -0.99 -6.51 4.31
N ARG A 132 -0.46 -7.22 5.32
CA ARG A 132 -1.04 -8.51 5.80
C ARG A 132 -2.44 -8.30 6.38
N ALA A 133 -2.63 -7.24 7.17
CA ALA A 133 -3.96 -6.90 7.70
C ALA A 133 -4.94 -6.56 6.58
N ALA A 134 -4.51 -5.78 5.58
CA ALA A 134 -5.32 -5.47 4.42
C ALA A 134 -5.69 -6.73 3.63
N THR A 135 -4.75 -7.67 3.45
CA THR A 135 -5.03 -8.94 2.75
C THR A 135 -6.04 -9.79 3.52
N ASN A 136 -6.00 -9.80 4.85
CA ASN A 136 -6.93 -10.57 5.67
C ASN A 136 -8.37 -10.02 5.64
N ILE A 137 -8.57 -8.74 5.26
CA ILE A 137 -9.91 -8.13 5.20
C ILE A 137 -10.56 -8.26 3.81
N LEU A 138 -9.78 -8.62 2.77
CA LEU A 138 -10.35 -8.87 1.46
C LEU A 138 -11.36 -10.02 1.52
N GLY A 139 -12.50 -9.85 0.86
CA GLY A 139 -13.59 -10.79 0.89
C GLY A 139 -14.42 -10.77 2.18
N GLN A 140 -14.17 -9.84 3.12
CA GLN A 140 -15.01 -9.65 4.30
C GLN A 140 -16.04 -8.56 4.05
N GLU A 141 -17.22 -8.73 4.65
CA GLU A 141 -18.25 -7.70 4.71
C GLU A 141 -17.92 -6.72 5.83
N VAL A 142 -17.86 -5.43 5.52
CA VAL A 142 -17.62 -4.36 6.49
C VAL A 142 -18.62 -3.25 6.27
N ASP A 143 -19.24 -2.76 7.33
CA ASP A 143 -20.12 -1.59 7.30
C ASP A 143 -19.45 -0.36 7.91
N LEU A 144 -19.79 0.81 7.39
CA LEU A 144 -19.41 2.13 7.90
C LEU A 144 -20.67 2.96 8.06
N THR A 145 -20.85 3.50 9.26
CA THR A 145 -21.97 4.38 9.56
C THR A 145 -21.41 5.73 10.03
N LEU A 146 -21.71 6.78 9.29
CA LEU A 146 -21.30 8.17 9.58
C LEU A 146 -22.50 9.11 9.46
N LYS A 147 -22.25 10.42 9.57
CA LYS A 147 -23.25 11.46 9.27
C LYS A 147 -23.04 12.02 7.89
N ASP A 148 -24.11 12.22 7.16
CA ASP A 148 -24.06 12.97 5.90
C ASP A 148 -23.92 14.49 6.16
N LEU A 149 -23.84 15.27 5.08
CA LEU A 149 -23.74 16.71 5.14
C LEU A 149 -24.96 17.41 5.79
N PHE A 150 -26.06 16.72 5.94
CA PHE A 150 -27.29 17.24 6.55
C PHE A 150 -27.51 16.73 7.98
N GLY A 151 -26.57 15.92 8.49
CA GLY A 151 -26.62 15.34 9.83
C GLY A 151 -27.44 14.05 9.93
N ALA A 152 -27.98 13.55 8.82
CA ALA A 152 -28.65 12.27 8.77
C ALA A 152 -27.62 11.12 8.88
N THR A 153 -28.07 9.99 9.44
CA THR A 153 -27.24 8.77 9.49
C THR A 153 -27.19 8.11 8.13
N ALA A 154 -25.98 7.88 7.63
CA ALA A 154 -25.71 7.19 6.37
C ALA A 154 -24.83 5.95 6.64
N SER A 155 -25.11 4.85 5.94
CA SER A 155 -24.44 3.56 6.12
C SER A 155 -24.18 2.91 4.77
N LEU A 156 -23.07 2.17 4.65
CA LEU A 156 -22.72 1.41 3.45
C LEU A 156 -23.78 0.33 3.14
N SER A 157 -24.41 -0.23 4.15
CA SER A 157 -25.49 -1.21 3.99
C SER A 157 -26.65 -0.72 3.12
N GLN A 158 -26.87 0.60 3.03
CA GLN A 158 -27.89 1.22 2.15
C GLN A 158 -27.54 1.12 0.66
N TYR A 159 -26.30 0.77 0.35
CA TYR A 159 -25.79 0.66 -1.03
C TYR A 159 -25.56 -0.79 -1.47
N LYS A 160 -26.06 -1.78 -0.70
CA LYS A 160 -26.06 -3.18 -1.15
C LYS A 160 -26.72 -3.31 -2.54
N GLY A 161 -26.16 -4.15 -3.38
CA GLY A 161 -26.53 -4.26 -4.80
C GLY A 161 -25.77 -3.31 -5.75
N ARG A 162 -25.00 -2.37 -5.20
CA ARG A 162 -24.11 -1.49 -5.97
C ARG A 162 -22.64 -1.84 -5.73
N ILE A 163 -21.79 -1.54 -6.70
CA ILE A 163 -20.35 -1.46 -6.48
C ILE A 163 -20.08 -0.13 -5.79
N VAL A 164 -19.46 -0.14 -4.62
CA VAL A 164 -19.14 1.09 -3.88
C VAL A 164 -17.66 1.39 -3.97
N ILE A 165 -17.32 2.63 -4.31
CA ILE A 165 -15.97 3.19 -4.26
C ILE A 165 -15.94 4.12 -3.04
N LEU A 166 -15.52 3.58 -1.89
CA LEU A 166 -15.41 4.32 -0.64
C LEU A 166 -14.03 4.98 -0.57
N ASN A 167 -13.99 6.30 -0.61
CA ASN A 167 -12.76 7.08 -0.54
C ASN A 167 -12.68 7.83 0.79
N PHE A 168 -11.60 7.60 1.55
CA PHE A 168 -11.26 8.35 2.75
C PHE A 168 -10.36 9.53 2.39
N TRP A 169 -10.78 10.73 2.77
CA TRP A 169 -10.14 11.98 2.39
C TRP A 169 -10.32 13.08 3.44
N ALA A 170 -9.70 14.26 3.24
CA ALA A 170 -9.95 15.47 4.03
C ALA A 170 -9.65 16.74 3.22
N THR A 171 -10.23 17.86 3.61
CA THR A 171 -10.00 19.17 2.94
C THR A 171 -8.55 19.65 3.05
N TYR A 172 -7.85 19.31 4.11
CA TYR A 172 -6.43 19.63 4.33
C TYR A 172 -5.46 18.66 3.63
N CYS A 173 -5.94 17.56 3.09
CA CYS A 173 -5.13 16.55 2.42
C CYS A 173 -4.85 16.96 0.97
N VAL A 174 -3.66 17.47 0.69
CA VAL A 174 -3.26 17.92 -0.67
C VAL A 174 -3.37 16.84 -1.72
N PRO A 175 -2.88 15.58 -1.51
CA PRO A 175 -3.05 14.51 -2.50
C PRO A 175 -4.52 14.15 -2.73
N CYS A 176 -5.38 14.17 -1.67
CA CYS A 176 -6.81 13.91 -1.83
C CYS A 176 -7.48 14.90 -2.77
N ARG A 177 -7.12 16.19 -2.66
CA ARG A 177 -7.67 17.24 -3.53
C ARG A 177 -7.40 17.00 -5.01
N LYS A 178 -6.29 16.34 -5.34
CA LYS A 178 -5.89 16.04 -6.71
C LYS A 178 -6.72 14.93 -7.35
N GLU A 179 -7.21 13.97 -6.56
CA GLU A 179 -7.97 12.83 -7.09
C GLU A 179 -9.49 13.07 -7.14
N MET A 180 -10.02 14.12 -6.47
CA MET A 180 -11.47 14.40 -6.46
C MET A 180 -12.09 14.57 -7.85
N PRO A 181 -11.46 15.25 -8.84
CA PRO A 181 -11.99 15.31 -10.19
C PRO A 181 -12.11 13.95 -10.87
N ASP A 182 -11.15 13.05 -10.63
CA ASP A 182 -11.15 11.70 -11.17
C ASP A 182 -12.29 10.86 -10.58
N LEU A 183 -12.51 10.96 -9.27
CA LEU A 183 -13.64 10.31 -8.59
C LEU A 183 -14.99 10.85 -9.07
N ALA A 184 -15.10 12.17 -9.29
CA ALA A 184 -16.30 12.79 -9.83
C ALA A 184 -16.59 12.33 -11.27
N ALA A 185 -15.55 12.17 -12.09
CA ALA A 185 -15.67 11.63 -13.43
C ALA A 185 -16.14 10.15 -13.41
N ILE A 186 -15.59 9.34 -12.52
CA ILE A 186 -16.03 7.95 -12.31
C ILE A 186 -17.48 7.89 -11.86
N GLN A 187 -17.90 8.73 -10.92
CA GLN A 187 -19.32 8.82 -10.52
C GLN A 187 -20.23 9.13 -11.71
N ASN A 188 -19.88 10.11 -12.55
CA ASN A 188 -20.67 10.46 -13.73
C ASN A 188 -20.78 9.31 -14.73
N GLU A 189 -19.67 8.63 -14.99
CA GLU A 189 -19.59 7.59 -16.03
C GLU A 189 -20.28 6.29 -15.61
N TYR A 190 -20.16 5.91 -14.35
CA TYR A 190 -20.55 4.59 -13.87
C TYR A 190 -21.81 4.55 -12.99
N ALA A 191 -22.39 5.69 -12.62
CA ALA A 191 -23.58 5.73 -11.75
C ALA A 191 -24.76 4.94 -12.29
N ALA A 192 -25.04 5.09 -13.60
CA ALA A 192 -26.12 4.36 -14.28
C ALA A 192 -25.88 2.86 -14.37
N LEU A 193 -24.63 2.42 -14.24
CA LEU A 193 -24.23 1.00 -14.25
C LEU A 193 -24.24 0.37 -12.83
N GLY A 194 -24.72 1.13 -11.84
CA GLY A 194 -24.82 0.66 -10.45
C GLY A 194 -23.53 0.78 -9.66
N VAL A 195 -22.67 1.74 -10.02
CA VAL A 195 -21.50 2.13 -9.20
C VAL A 195 -21.85 3.38 -8.40
N GLN A 196 -21.36 3.45 -7.16
CA GLN A 196 -21.51 4.60 -6.29
C GLN A 196 -20.17 4.98 -5.66
N VAL A 197 -19.72 6.21 -5.90
CA VAL A 197 -18.62 6.80 -5.13
C VAL A 197 -19.17 7.39 -3.83
N ILE A 198 -18.47 7.19 -2.72
CA ILE A 198 -18.78 7.78 -1.42
C ILE A 198 -17.49 8.37 -0.87
N GLY A 199 -17.52 9.64 -0.50
CA GLY A 199 -16.42 10.33 0.17
C GLY A 199 -16.61 10.31 1.69
N ALA A 200 -15.78 9.57 2.42
CA ALA A 200 -15.74 9.59 3.88
C ALA A 200 -14.68 10.62 4.33
N SER A 201 -15.15 11.81 4.74
CA SER A 201 -14.28 12.91 5.17
C SER A 201 -13.78 12.69 6.60
N ALA A 202 -12.47 12.79 6.78
CA ALA A 202 -11.81 12.82 8.09
C ALA A 202 -11.71 14.25 8.67
N ASP A 203 -12.38 15.24 8.06
CA ASP A 203 -12.55 16.56 8.66
C ASP A 203 -13.41 16.45 9.93
N GLU A 204 -13.10 17.25 10.93
CA GLU A 204 -13.87 17.27 12.17
C GLU A 204 -15.31 17.77 11.94
N ALA A 205 -16.22 17.38 12.82
CA ALA A 205 -17.63 17.76 12.72
C ALA A 205 -17.85 19.29 12.64
N GLY A 206 -16.97 20.09 13.25
CA GLY A 206 -16.98 21.55 13.19
C GLY A 206 -16.57 22.12 11.83
N ASP A 207 -15.90 21.36 11.00
CA ASP A 207 -15.38 21.80 9.69
C ASP A 207 -16.38 21.62 8.53
N ARG A 208 -17.63 21.26 8.82
CA ARG A 208 -18.68 21.08 7.80
C ARG A 208 -18.76 22.20 6.77
N ALA A 209 -18.59 23.46 7.19
CA ALA A 209 -18.62 24.61 6.28
C ALA A 209 -17.46 24.57 5.27
N LYS A 210 -16.25 24.19 5.71
CA LYS A 210 -15.07 24.02 4.84
C LYS A 210 -15.30 22.90 3.84
N VAL A 211 -15.86 21.78 4.30
CA VAL A 211 -16.17 20.63 3.43
C VAL A 211 -17.19 21.02 2.36
N LEU A 212 -18.26 21.73 2.73
CA LEU A 212 -19.27 22.24 1.76
C LEU A 212 -18.66 23.20 0.73
N GLN A 213 -17.80 24.13 1.17
CA GLN A 213 -17.08 25.02 0.27
C GLN A 213 -16.21 24.23 -0.71
N PHE A 214 -15.43 23.27 -0.20
CA PHE A 214 -14.57 22.42 -1.02
C PHE A 214 -15.36 21.60 -2.05
N ILE A 215 -16.49 21.00 -1.66
CA ILE A 215 -17.39 20.26 -2.56
C ILE A 215 -17.85 21.16 -3.71
N LYS A 216 -18.25 22.41 -3.41
CA LYS A 216 -18.68 23.38 -4.41
C LYS A 216 -17.55 23.76 -5.37
N GLU A 217 -16.36 24.03 -4.85
CA GLU A 217 -15.18 24.42 -5.63
C GLU A 217 -14.70 23.30 -6.56
N THR A 218 -14.69 22.05 -6.07
CA THR A 218 -14.19 20.87 -6.79
C THR A 218 -15.28 20.15 -7.60
N LYS A 219 -16.54 20.61 -7.50
CA LYS A 219 -17.70 20.01 -8.19
C LYS A 219 -17.90 18.53 -7.88
N ILE A 220 -17.66 18.14 -6.62
CA ILE A 220 -17.95 16.79 -6.15
C ILE A 220 -19.44 16.51 -6.34
N ASN A 221 -19.76 15.38 -6.99
CA ASN A 221 -21.12 14.99 -7.42
C ASN A 221 -21.57 13.67 -6.79
N PHE A 222 -20.94 13.26 -5.72
CA PHE A 222 -21.24 12.02 -4.99
C PHE A 222 -21.47 12.32 -3.51
N PRO A 223 -22.13 11.40 -2.75
CA PRO A 223 -22.36 11.56 -1.31
C PRO A 223 -21.05 11.75 -0.53
N VAL A 224 -21.07 12.71 0.39
CA VAL A 224 -19.98 12.96 1.33
C VAL A 224 -20.50 12.76 2.75
N TRP A 225 -19.78 11.94 3.51
CA TRP A 225 -20.03 11.66 4.92
C TRP A 225 -18.93 12.28 5.77
N LEU A 226 -19.26 12.72 6.97
CA LEU A 226 -18.36 13.46 7.87
C LEU A 226 -17.97 12.61 9.08
N GLY A 227 -16.77 12.87 9.60
CA GLY A 227 -16.30 12.31 10.86
C GLY A 227 -15.69 10.91 10.73
N ALA A 228 -15.18 10.54 9.55
CA ALA A 228 -14.39 9.34 9.40
C ALA A 228 -13.10 9.44 10.23
N THR A 229 -12.74 8.33 10.88
CA THR A 229 -11.58 8.26 11.78
C THR A 229 -10.50 7.36 11.22
N THR A 230 -9.29 7.49 11.77
CA THR A 230 -8.20 6.53 11.49
C THR A 230 -8.61 5.09 11.87
N ALA A 231 -9.40 4.93 12.94
CA ALA A 231 -9.91 3.61 13.35
C ALA A 231 -10.84 3.02 12.28
N ASP A 232 -11.68 3.86 11.65
CA ASP A 232 -12.50 3.41 10.53
C ASP A 232 -11.64 2.97 9.36
N MET A 233 -10.64 3.77 8.96
CA MET A 233 -9.70 3.41 7.89
C MET A 233 -9.02 2.06 8.17
N MET A 234 -8.55 1.83 9.40
CA MET A 234 -7.92 0.57 9.80
C MET A 234 -8.88 -0.62 9.70
N ARG A 235 -10.17 -0.45 10.04
CA ARG A 235 -11.19 -1.48 9.88
C ARG A 235 -11.38 -1.91 8.42
N PHE A 236 -11.09 -1.02 7.48
CA PHE A 236 -11.10 -1.30 6.03
C PHE A 236 -9.74 -1.75 5.49
N GLY A 237 -8.78 -2.06 6.36
CA GLY A 237 -7.44 -2.50 5.96
C GLY A 237 -6.56 -1.41 5.37
N LEU A 238 -6.98 -0.15 5.49
CA LEU A 238 -6.17 1.02 5.16
C LEU A 238 -5.24 1.38 6.32
N GLY A 239 -4.14 2.06 6.00
CA GLY A 239 -3.33 2.74 7.01
C GLY A 239 -3.99 4.03 7.51
N ALA A 240 -3.27 4.78 8.36
CA ALA A 240 -3.73 6.08 8.86
C ALA A 240 -3.51 7.25 7.86
N ALA A 241 -2.87 6.99 6.73
CA ALA A 241 -2.54 8.01 5.74
C ALA A 241 -3.69 8.23 4.74
N LEU A 242 -3.99 9.49 4.46
CA LEU A 242 -4.93 9.90 3.42
C LEU A 242 -4.18 10.21 2.11
N PRO A 243 -4.82 9.95 0.95
CA PRO A 243 -6.10 9.30 0.77
C PRO A 243 -6.01 7.77 0.87
N GLY A 244 -7.18 7.14 1.05
CA GLY A 244 -7.30 5.69 0.95
C GLY A 244 -8.64 5.33 0.31
N THR A 245 -8.65 4.36 -0.60
CA THR A 245 -9.85 3.96 -1.33
C THR A 245 -10.11 2.47 -1.18
N VAL A 246 -11.36 2.11 -0.92
CA VAL A 246 -11.82 0.74 -0.82
C VAL A 246 -12.88 0.48 -1.88
N ILE A 247 -12.72 -0.58 -2.66
CA ILE A 247 -13.71 -1.04 -3.61
C ILE A 247 -14.50 -2.17 -2.96
N ILE A 248 -15.81 -2.00 -2.88
CA ILE A 248 -16.75 -2.92 -2.25
C ILE A 248 -17.69 -3.47 -3.33
N GLY A 249 -17.86 -4.78 -3.33
CA GLY A 249 -18.75 -5.47 -4.27
C GLY A 249 -20.23 -5.25 -3.99
N ARG A 250 -21.08 -5.72 -4.88
CA ARG A 250 -22.56 -5.63 -4.76
C ARG A 250 -23.09 -6.38 -3.53
N ASP A 251 -22.36 -7.36 -3.09
CA ASP A 251 -22.64 -8.19 -1.90
C ASP A 251 -22.17 -7.57 -0.56
N GLY A 252 -21.51 -6.41 -0.63
CA GLY A 252 -20.96 -5.71 0.53
C GLY A 252 -19.55 -6.15 0.95
N HIS A 253 -18.91 -7.06 0.19
CA HIS A 253 -17.57 -7.55 0.52
C HIS A 253 -16.47 -6.67 -0.09
N ILE A 254 -15.37 -6.50 0.64
CA ILE A 254 -14.21 -5.76 0.17
C ILE A 254 -13.52 -6.53 -0.96
N ILE A 255 -13.43 -5.91 -2.13
CA ILE A 255 -12.78 -6.47 -3.33
C ILE A 255 -11.33 -5.99 -3.44
N LYS A 256 -11.08 -4.71 -3.14
CA LYS A 256 -9.75 -4.10 -3.29
C LYS A 256 -9.55 -2.94 -2.32
N ILE A 257 -8.31 -2.77 -1.92
CA ILE A 257 -7.84 -1.67 -1.07
C ILE A 257 -6.73 -0.94 -1.81
N ILE A 258 -6.80 0.39 -1.85
CA ILE A 258 -5.83 1.26 -2.51
C ILE A 258 -5.37 2.29 -1.47
N SER A 259 -4.11 2.22 -1.06
CA SER A 259 -3.49 3.21 -0.20
C SER A 259 -2.81 4.29 -1.05
N GLY A 260 -3.06 5.56 -0.73
CA GLY A 260 -2.58 6.69 -1.53
C GLY A 260 -3.52 7.07 -2.68
N ILE A 261 -3.02 7.93 -3.58
CA ILE A 261 -3.79 8.49 -4.71
C ILE A 261 -4.19 7.37 -5.68
N ILE A 262 -5.45 7.38 -6.11
CA ILE A 262 -5.93 6.47 -7.15
C ILE A 262 -5.28 6.77 -8.51
N ASN A 263 -5.08 5.72 -9.32
CA ASN A 263 -4.91 5.88 -10.76
C ASN A 263 -6.27 5.69 -11.43
N GLN A 264 -6.78 6.73 -12.11
CA GLN A 264 -8.12 6.71 -12.71
C GLN A 264 -8.30 5.58 -13.73
N ALA A 265 -7.30 5.35 -14.59
CA ALA A 265 -7.37 4.32 -15.63
C ALA A 265 -7.41 2.90 -15.02
N ASP A 266 -6.60 2.65 -13.99
CA ASP A 266 -6.60 1.38 -13.29
C ASP A 266 -7.90 1.14 -12.54
N LEU A 267 -8.46 2.19 -11.92
CA LEU A 267 -9.74 2.11 -11.22
C LEU A 267 -10.89 1.83 -12.19
N LYS A 268 -10.95 2.50 -13.33
CA LYS A 268 -11.93 2.21 -14.40
C LYS A 268 -11.82 0.78 -14.89
N LYS A 269 -10.61 0.30 -15.21
CA LYS A 269 -10.39 -1.08 -15.63
C LYS A 269 -10.90 -2.09 -14.59
N GLN A 270 -10.69 -1.80 -13.31
CA GLN A 270 -11.19 -2.65 -12.22
C GLN A 270 -12.72 -2.68 -12.17
N ILE A 271 -13.36 -1.52 -12.29
CA ILE A 271 -14.83 -1.39 -12.33
C ILE A 271 -15.39 -2.16 -13.51
N ASP A 272 -14.84 -1.99 -14.72
CA ASP A 272 -15.27 -2.69 -15.94
C ASP A 272 -15.19 -4.21 -15.78
N GLN A 273 -14.12 -4.72 -15.20
CA GLN A 273 -13.98 -6.16 -14.90
C GLN A 273 -15.05 -6.66 -13.92
N MET A 274 -15.39 -5.88 -12.91
CA MET A 274 -16.43 -6.23 -11.95
C MET A 274 -17.83 -6.23 -12.59
N LEU A 275 -18.12 -5.25 -13.46
CA LEU A 275 -19.38 -5.18 -14.20
C LEU A 275 -19.54 -6.36 -15.14
N ALA A 276 -18.52 -6.67 -15.94
CA ALA A 276 -18.53 -7.80 -16.87
C ALA A 276 -18.70 -9.15 -16.15
N SER A 277 -18.05 -9.34 -15.02
CA SER A 277 -18.19 -10.57 -14.23
C SER A 277 -19.59 -10.75 -13.63
N ALA A 278 -20.22 -9.66 -13.18
CA ALA A 278 -21.59 -9.68 -12.67
C ALA A 278 -22.61 -10.03 -13.74
N GLU A 279 -22.47 -9.46 -14.96
CA GLU A 279 -23.30 -9.79 -16.11
C GLU A 279 -23.18 -11.27 -16.51
N ALA A 280 -21.95 -11.79 -16.54
CA ALA A 280 -21.70 -13.20 -16.85
C ALA A 280 -22.35 -14.13 -15.83
N THR A 281 -22.32 -13.77 -14.54
CA THR A 281 -22.96 -14.55 -13.47
C THR A 281 -24.48 -14.52 -13.59
N ALA A 282 -25.07 -13.34 -13.76
CA ALA A 282 -26.52 -13.20 -13.95
C ALA A 282 -27.03 -14.00 -15.15
N LYS A 283 -26.30 -13.98 -16.27
CA LYS A 283 -26.64 -14.77 -17.46
C LYS A 283 -26.59 -16.28 -17.21
N ARG A 284 -25.60 -16.76 -16.44
CA ARG A 284 -25.49 -18.19 -16.05
C ARG A 284 -26.65 -18.61 -15.16
N GLU A 285 -27.05 -17.80 -14.21
CA GLU A 285 -28.17 -18.06 -13.31
C GLU A 285 -29.51 -18.12 -14.08
N GLN A 286 -29.74 -17.18 -15.02
CA GLN A 286 -30.92 -17.19 -15.88
C GLN A 286 -31.02 -18.45 -16.76
N VAL A 287 -29.89 -18.88 -17.32
CA VAL A 287 -29.84 -20.14 -18.12
C VAL A 287 -30.09 -21.36 -17.26
N ALA A 288 -29.55 -21.40 -16.03
CA ALA A 288 -29.80 -22.49 -15.09
C ALA A 288 -31.28 -22.57 -14.67
N GLN A 289 -31.89 -21.45 -14.31
CA GLN A 289 -33.32 -21.35 -13.97
C GLN A 289 -34.24 -21.71 -15.14
N ALA A 290 -33.86 -21.34 -16.38
CA ALA A 290 -34.62 -21.72 -17.56
C ALA A 290 -34.61 -23.23 -17.84
N LYS A 291 -33.52 -23.93 -17.51
CA LYS A 291 -33.39 -25.39 -17.63
C LYS A 291 -34.19 -26.16 -16.57
N GLU A 292 -34.39 -25.56 -15.39
CA GLU A 292 -35.12 -26.18 -14.26
C GLU A 292 -36.66 -25.98 -14.35
N ARG A 293 -37.15 -25.11 -15.23
CA ARG A 293 -38.61 -24.94 -15.45
C ARG A 293 -39.15 -26.16 -16.21
N PRO A 294 -39.92 -27.06 -15.56
CA PRO A 294 -40.55 -28.17 -16.29
C PRO A 294 -41.49 -27.62 -17.33
N ALA A 295 -41.44 -28.18 -18.55
CA ALA A 295 -42.41 -27.92 -19.59
C ALA A 295 -43.80 -28.22 -19.01
N LYS A 296 -44.57 -27.18 -18.69
CA LYS A 296 -45.98 -27.35 -18.37
C LYS A 296 -46.61 -27.97 -19.62
N ALA A 297 -46.91 -29.27 -19.53
CA ALA A 297 -47.68 -29.99 -20.52
C ALA A 297 -48.94 -29.20 -20.81
N SER A 298 -49.13 -28.81 -22.03
CA SER A 298 -50.38 -28.35 -22.57
C SER A 298 -51.39 -29.52 -22.57
N ALA A 299 -52.09 -29.62 -21.45
CA ALA A 299 -53.31 -30.44 -21.44
C ALA A 299 -54.36 -29.67 -22.26
N VAL A 300 -54.59 -30.10 -23.46
CA VAL A 300 -55.75 -29.74 -24.28
C VAL A 300 -56.93 -30.50 -23.73
N PRO A 301 -58.00 -29.88 -23.24
CA PRO A 301 -59.24 -30.60 -22.91
C PRO A 301 -59.96 -30.90 -24.21
N SER A 302 -60.27 -32.18 -24.40
CA SER A 302 -61.19 -32.71 -25.42
C SER A 302 -62.65 -32.40 -25.11
#